data_8cb9aae8bd29acf3c1ba39d9781333bc
#
_entry.id   8cb9aae8bd29acf3c1ba39d9781333bc
#
_cell.length_a   1.000
_cell.length_b   1.000
_cell.length_c   1.000
_cell.angle_alpha   90.00
_cell.angle_beta   90.00
_cell.angle_gamma   90.00
#
_symmetry.space_group_name_H-M   'P 1'
#
loop_
_entity.id
_entity.type
_entity.pdbx_description
1 polymer ?
#
loop_
_entity_poly.entity_id
_entity_poly.type
_entity_poly.pdbx_seq_one_letter_code
_entity_poly.pdbx_strand_id
1 'polypeptide(L)'
;MARVLSCIQPTGEVHLGNYLGALRNWVSGQHENDVFHGIVDLHALTVTEAPKVLGDNTLSLAAMLFAVGLDPEVATVFVQSHLPQHSQLAWIMECTVSYGELSRMTQFKDKAAKREADFVSAGLFTYPALQAADILLYDAQEVPVGDD
;
A
#
# COMPACT_ATOMS: atom_id res chain seq x y z
N MET A 1 1.61 22.80 6.19
CA MET A 1 1.95 21.37 6.29
C MET A 1 1.24 20.67 5.15
N ALA A 2 1.97 19.95 4.32
CA ALA A 2 1.37 19.12 3.28
C ALA A 2 0.83 17.83 3.90
N ARG A 3 -0.23 17.26 3.32
CA ARG A 3 -0.69 15.91 3.67
C ARG A 3 0.06 14.90 2.82
N VAL A 4 0.78 14.02 3.50
CA VAL A 4 1.64 13.01 2.88
C VAL A 4 1.04 11.62 3.15
N LEU A 5 0.79 10.86 2.10
CA LEU A 5 0.40 9.45 2.20
C LEU A 5 1.53 8.58 1.67
N SER A 6 1.98 7.64 2.46
CA SER A 6 2.90 6.60 2.00
C SER A 6 2.49 5.25 2.55
N CYS A 7 2.54 4.23 1.71
CA CYS A 7 2.01 2.91 2.02
C CYS A 7 3.06 1.82 1.80
N ILE A 8 2.97 0.76 2.59
CA ILE A 8 3.82 -0.42 2.47
C ILE A 8 2.98 -1.69 2.58
N GLN A 9 3.26 -2.67 1.73
CA GLN A 9 2.60 -3.97 1.77
C GLN A 9 3.25 -4.87 2.83
N PRO A 10 2.46 -5.63 3.61
CA PRO A 10 2.98 -6.58 4.58
C PRO A 10 3.36 -7.91 3.91
N THR A 11 4.24 -7.83 2.90
CA THR A 11 4.72 -8.99 2.12
C THR A 11 6.16 -9.33 2.49
N GLY A 12 6.34 -10.41 3.24
CA GLY A 12 7.66 -10.85 3.70
C GLY A 12 8.27 -9.98 4.81
N GLU A 13 9.56 -10.19 5.07
CA GLU A 13 10.30 -9.45 6.08
C GLU A 13 10.79 -8.11 5.53
N VAL A 14 10.73 -7.08 6.39
CA VAL A 14 11.32 -5.77 6.09
C VAL A 14 12.84 -5.91 6.03
N HIS A 15 13.42 -5.57 4.90
CA HIS A 15 14.88 -5.63 4.70
C HIS A 15 15.50 -4.22 4.67
N LEU A 16 16.82 -4.17 4.68
CA LEU A 16 17.60 -2.93 4.72
C LEU A 16 17.22 -1.94 3.59
N GLY A 17 16.86 -2.45 2.40
CA GLY A 17 16.41 -1.64 1.27
C GLY A 17 15.12 -0.88 1.58
N ASN A 18 14.13 -1.53 2.23
CA ASN A 18 12.90 -0.86 2.65
C ASN A 18 13.20 0.23 3.69
N TYR A 19 14.10 -0.04 4.64
CA TYR A 19 14.50 0.95 5.63
C TYR A 19 15.16 2.17 4.99
N LEU A 20 16.15 1.98 4.14
CA LEU A 20 16.89 3.08 3.51
C LEU A 20 16.06 3.84 2.48
N GLY A 21 15.23 3.12 1.71
CA GLY A 21 14.43 3.70 0.62
C GLY A 21 13.19 4.46 1.11
N ALA A 22 12.57 4.02 2.18
CA ALA A 22 11.30 4.58 2.65
C ALA A 22 11.30 4.93 4.13
N LEU A 23 11.49 3.96 5.04
CA LEU A 23 11.19 4.12 6.46
C LEU A 23 12.03 5.21 7.13
N ARG A 24 13.30 5.34 6.78
CA ARG A 24 14.16 6.41 7.28
C ARG A 24 13.60 7.80 6.95
N ASN A 25 13.08 7.97 5.73
CA ASN A 25 12.49 9.23 5.29
C ASN A 25 11.16 9.50 6.01
N TRP A 26 10.38 8.46 6.28
CA TRP A 26 9.15 8.57 7.08
C TRP A 26 9.44 9.11 8.47
N VAL A 27 10.43 8.51 9.16
CA VAL A 27 10.83 8.93 10.51
C VAL A 27 11.37 10.36 10.51
N SER A 28 12.22 10.73 9.55
CA SER A 28 12.78 12.08 9.50
C SER A 28 11.76 13.16 9.16
N GLY A 29 10.77 12.84 8.32
CA GLY A 29 9.77 13.81 7.83
C GLY A 29 8.50 13.92 8.66
N GLN A 30 8.30 13.04 9.65
CA GLN A 30 7.03 12.95 10.38
C GLN A 30 6.63 14.23 11.15
N HIS A 31 7.59 15.06 11.55
CA HIS A 31 7.33 16.29 12.28
C HIS A 31 7.09 17.51 11.37
N GLU A 32 7.32 17.38 10.07
CA GLU A 32 7.24 18.49 9.12
C GLU A 32 5.89 18.56 8.41
N ASN A 33 5.18 17.42 8.33
CA ASN A 33 3.97 17.24 7.54
C ASN A 33 2.86 16.51 8.32
N ASP A 34 1.62 16.57 7.80
CA ASP A 34 0.49 15.74 8.24
C ASP A 34 0.62 14.36 7.56
N VAL A 35 1.23 13.41 8.25
CA VAL A 35 1.69 12.14 7.66
C VAL A 35 0.76 10.97 7.98
N PHE A 36 0.42 10.22 6.94
CA PHE A 36 -0.37 9.00 6.98
C PHE A 36 0.45 7.83 6.40
N HIS A 37 0.67 6.81 7.20
CA HIS A 37 1.41 5.62 6.82
C HIS A 37 0.52 4.40 6.84
N GLY A 38 0.19 3.87 5.65
CA GLY A 38 -0.71 2.74 5.48
C GLY A 38 0.02 1.41 5.40
N ILE A 39 -0.39 0.43 6.21
CA ILE A 39 -0.08 -0.98 6.00
C ILE A 39 -1.17 -1.52 5.08
N VAL A 40 -0.83 -1.72 3.80
CA VAL A 40 -1.81 -1.99 2.74
C VAL A 40 -1.98 -3.50 2.52
N ASP A 41 -2.65 -4.12 3.45
CA ASP A 41 -2.92 -5.56 3.48
C ASP A 41 -3.92 -6.00 2.39
N LEU A 42 -4.84 -5.15 1.95
CA LEU A 42 -5.72 -5.45 0.82
C LEU A 42 -4.94 -5.55 -0.50
N HIS A 43 -3.91 -4.72 -0.71
CA HIS A 43 -3.02 -4.86 -1.85
C HIS A 43 -2.23 -6.17 -1.81
N ALA A 44 -1.84 -6.63 -0.63
CA ALA A 44 -1.15 -7.91 -0.46
C ALA A 44 -2.00 -9.11 -0.89
N LEU A 45 -3.34 -9.03 -0.82
CA LEU A 45 -4.26 -10.07 -1.30
C LEU A 45 -4.17 -10.33 -2.81
N THR A 46 -3.61 -9.41 -3.60
CA THR A 46 -3.37 -9.65 -5.03
C THR A 46 -2.36 -10.77 -5.28
N VAL A 47 -1.55 -11.08 -4.28
CA VAL A 47 -0.64 -12.23 -4.21
C VAL A 47 -1.27 -13.22 -3.23
N THR A 48 -1.44 -14.48 -3.65
CA THR A 48 -2.07 -15.50 -2.81
C THR A 48 -1.18 -15.82 -1.61
N GLU A 49 -1.60 -15.43 -0.43
CA GLU A 49 -0.97 -15.81 0.84
C GLU A 49 -2.01 -16.45 1.77
N ALA A 50 -1.52 -17.33 2.69
CA ALA A 50 -2.39 -17.88 3.72
C ALA A 50 -2.87 -16.76 4.66
N PRO A 51 -4.15 -16.68 5.04
CA PRO A 51 -4.69 -15.59 5.87
C PRO A 51 -3.93 -15.35 7.17
N LYS A 52 -3.46 -16.44 7.82
CA LYS A 52 -2.65 -16.32 9.04
C LYS A 52 -1.32 -15.63 8.79
N VAL A 53 -0.64 -15.95 7.67
CA VAL A 53 0.65 -15.34 7.30
C VAL A 53 0.48 -13.85 7.07
N LEU A 54 -0.57 -13.45 6.37
CA LEU A 54 -0.87 -12.04 6.14
C LEU A 54 -1.12 -11.28 7.45
N GLY A 55 -1.88 -11.87 8.38
CA GLY A 55 -2.12 -11.27 9.70
C GLY A 55 -0.84 -11.12 10.52
N ASP A 56 -0.02 -12.18 10.59
CA ASP A 56 1.25 -12.15 11.30
C ASP A 56 2.23 -11.12 10.69
N ASN A 57 2.31 -11.04 9.37
CA ASN A 57 3.13 -10.06 8.65
C ASN A 57 2.64 -8.62 8.91
N THR A 58 1.33 -8.40 8.91
CA THR A 58 0.73 -7.08 9.19
C THR A 58 1.12 -6.60 10.58
N LEU A 59 1.01 -7.47 11.58
CA LEU A 59 1.37 -7.13 12.96
C LEU A 59 2.89 -6.91 13.11
N SER A 60 3.69 -7.78 12.50
CA SER A 60 5.16 -7.65 12.50
C SER A 60 5.61 -6.34 11.85
N LEU A 61 5.01 -5.98 10.71
CA LEU A 61 5.30 -4.72 10.04
C LEU A 61 4.90 -3.52 10.90
N ALA A 62 3.72 -3.52 11.53
CA ALA A 62 3.31 -2.47 12.43
C ALA A 62 4.31 -2.28 13.58
N ALA A 63 4.74 -3.37 14.22
CA ALA A 63 5.75 -3.33 15.27
C ALA A 63 7.09 -2.76 14.76
N MET A 64 7.50 -3.14 13.55
CA MET A 64 8.73 -2.63 12.92
C MET A 64 8.64 -1.12 12.66
N LEU A 65 7.50 -0.60 12.17
CA LEU A 65 7.32 0.83 11.91
C LEU A 65 7.54 1.68 13.18
N PHE A 66 7.02 1.23 14.31
CA PHE A 66 7.26 1.91 15.58
C PHE A 66 8.69 1.69 16.11
N ALA A 67 9.24 0.50 15.93
CA ALA A 67 10.62 0.19 16.37
C ALA A 67 11.68 1.02 15.64
N VAL A 68 11.45 1.39 14.37
CA VAL A 68 12.38 2.24 13.60
C VAL A 68 12.22 3.73 13.93
N GLY A 69 11.21 4.11 14.73
CA GLY A 69 11.09 5.46 15.28
C GLY A 69 9.89 6.27 14.79
N LEU A 70 8.87 5.66 14.17
CA LEU A 70 7.60 6.37 13.95
C LEU A 70 6.93 6.63 15.30
N ASP A 71 6.58 7.89 15.54
CA ASP A 71 5.92 8.34 16.75
C ASP A 71 4.40 8.33 16.57
N PRO A 72 3.65 7.49 17.30
CA PRO A 72 2.18 7.42 17.19
C PRO A 72 1.46 8.71 17.64
N GLU A 73 2.13 9.60 18.37
CA GLU A 73 1.56 10.90 18.76
C GLU A 73 1.65 11.93 17.62
N VAL A 74 2.46 11.65 16.59
CA VAL A 74 2.74 12.56 15.48
C VAL A 74 2.25 11.99 14.16
N ALA A 75 2.59 10.73 13.87
CA ALA A 75 2.28 10.06 12.62
C ALA A 75 1.02 9.19 12.75
N THR A 76 0.10 9.30 11.80
CA THR A 76 -1.04 8.36 11.71
C THR A 76 -0.60 7.09 11.01
N VAL A 77 -0.58 5.97 11.72
CA VAL A 77 -0.34 4.63 11.16
C VAL A 77 -1.66 3.85 11.16
N PHE A 78 -2.01 3.26 10.02
CA PHE A 78 -3.25 2.51 9.88
C PHE A 78 -3.08 1.21 9.10
N VAL A 79 -3.99 0.25 9.35
CA VAL A 79 -4.12 -0.97 8.53
C VAL A 79 -5.28 -0.75 7.57
N GLN A 80 -5.04 -0.92 6.28
CA GLN A 80 -5.98 -0.59 5.21
C GLN A 80 -7.32 -1.30 5.36
N SER A 81 -7.32 -2.60 5.66
CA SER A 81 -8.55 -3.38 5.81
C SER A 81 -9.41 -2.99 7.02
N HIS A 82 -8.86 -2.28 8.01
CA HIS A 82 -9.61 -1.79 9.16
C HIS A 82 -10.49 -0.58 8.83
N LEU A 83 -10.31 0.02 7.66
CA LEU A 83 -11.06 1.17 7.17
C LEU A 83 -11.84 0.77 5.92
N PRO A 84 -13.12 0.37 6.04
CA PRO A 84 -13.92 -0.13 4.92
C PRO A 84 -14.08 0.89 3.78
N GLN A 85 -13.83 2.16 4.05
CA GLN A 85 -13.89 3.24 3.06
C GLN A 85 -12.93 3.02 1.88
N HIS A 86 -11.78 2.38 2.10
CA HIS A 86 -10.85 2.01 1.04
C HIS A 86 -11.51 1.12 -0.01
N SER A 87 -12.16 0.04 0.43
CA SER A 87 -12.88 -0.88 -0.46
C SER A 87 -14.12 -0.22 -1.11
N GLN A 88 -14.82 0.64 -0.38
CA GLN A 88 -15.99 1.34 -0.89
C GLN A 88 -15.61 2.32 -2.00
N LEU A 89 -14.57 3.12 -1.79
CA LEU A 89 -14.09 4.05 -2.81
C LEU A 89 -13.42 3.31 -3.97
N ALA A 90 -12.71 2.21 -3.70
CA ALA A 90 -12.15 1.36 -4.74
C ALA A 90 -13.22 0.87 -5.73
N TRP A 91 -14.38 0.42 -5.22
CA TRP A 91 -15.50 0.04 -6.08
C TRP A 91 -15.99 1.18 -6.98
N ILE A 92 -16.06 2.39 -6.45
CA ILE A 92 -16.43 3.57 -7.25
C ILE A 92 -15.38 3.84 -8.33
N MET A 93 -14.08 3.72 -7.99
CA MET A 93 -13.00 3.87 -8.96
C MET A 93 -13.02 2.78 -10.03
N GLU A 94 -13.31 1.53 -9.67
CA GLU A 94 -13.48 0.43 -10.63
C GLU A 94 -14.63 0.66 -11.61
N CYS A 95 -15.72 1.30 -11.16
CA CYS A 95 -16.83 1.70 -12.02
C CYS A 95 -16.52 2.92 -12.90
N THR A 96 -15.45 3.65 -12.61
CA THR A 96 -15.07 4.88 -13.31
C THR A 96 -13.96 4.64 -14.34
N VAL A 97 -12.98 3.77 -14.02
CA VAL A 97 -11.88 3.43 -14.91
C VAL A 97 -12.32 2.47 -16.00
N SER A 98 -11.82 2.65 -17.22
CA SER A 98 -12.13 1.74 -18.34
C SER A 98 -11.22 0.50 -18.32
N TYR A 99 -11.75 -0.62 -18.88
CA TYR A 99 -10.97 -1.82 -19.12
C TYR A 99 -9.70 -1.54 -19.95
N GLY A 100 -9.81 -0.65 -20.95
CA GLY A 100 -8.69 -0.29 -21.81
C GLY A 100 -7.57 0.44 -21.08
N GLU A 101 -7.89 1.25 -20.06
CA GLU A 101 -6.91 1.92 -19.20
C GLU A 101 -6.18 0.91 -18.33
N LEU A 102 -6.91 0.06 -17.62
CA LEU A 102 -6.33 -1.01 -16.79
C LEU A 102 -5.44 -1.96 -17.61
N SER A 103 -5.85 -2.31 -18.82
CA SER A 103 -5.09 -3.22 -19.71
C SER A 103 -3.75 -2.63 -20.18
N ARG A 104 -3.57 -1.31 -20.12
CA ARG A 104 -2.30 -0.66 -20.48
C ARG A 104 -1.28 -0.66 -19.34
N MET A 105 -1.70 -0.97 -18.11
CA MET A 105 -0.80 -0.98 -16.95
C MET A 105 0.28 -2.06 -17.12
N THR A 106 1.54 -1.63 -17.10
CA THR A 106 2.70 -2.50 -17.31
C THR A 106 2.86 -3.53 -16.20
N GLN A 107 2.63 -3.13 -14.97
CA GLN A 107 2.78 -4.01 -13.81
C GLN A 107 1.86 -5.24 -13.82
N PHE A 108 0.66 -5.12 -14.36
CA PHE A 108 -0.21 -6.27 -14.57
C PHE A 108 0.44 -7.28 -15.52
N LYS A 109 0.98 -6.80 -16.65
CA LYS A 109 1.64 -7.63 -17.66
C LYS A 109 2.88 -8.33 -17.10
N ASP A 110 3.71 -7.59 -16.37
CA ASP A 110 4.94 -8.10 -15.79
C ASP A 110 4.69 -9.15 -14.69
N LYS A 111 3.74 -8.89 -13.80
CA LYS A 111 3.37 -9.82 -12.74
C LYS A 111 2.62 -11.05 -13.25
N ALA A 112 1.77 -10.90 -14.26
CA ALA A 112 1.07 -12.01 -14.89
C ALA A 112 2.07 -12.91 -15.65
N ALA A 113 3.06 -12.34 -16.34
CA ALA A 113 4.08 -13.08 -17.09
C ALA A 113 5.07 -13.86 -16.19
N LYS A 114 5.32 -13.38 -14.96
CA LYS A 114 6.22 -14.03 -13.99
C LYS A 114 5.58 -15.21 -13.25
N ARG A 115 4.27 -15.38 -13.34
CA ARG A 115 3.56 -16.47 -12.69
C ARG A 115 3.42 -17.66 -13.64
N GLU A 116 4.08 -18.77 -13.30
CA GLU A 116 3.85 -20.10 -13.89
C GLU A 116 2.48 -20.70 -13.48
N ALA A 117 1.65 -19.96 -12.73
CA ALA A 117 0.43 -20.47 -12.16
C ALA A 117 -0.78 -20.15 -13.03
N ASP A 118 -1.68 -21.12 -13.18
CA ASP A 118 -2.97 -21.03 -13.88
C ASP A 118 -3.94 -19.99 -13.29
N PHE A 119 -3.58 -19.34 -12.18
CA PHE A 119 -4.44 -18.40 -11.48
C PHE A 119 -3.81 -17.01 -11.38
N VAL A 120 -4.45 -16.04 -12.02
CA VAL A 120 -4.20 -14.61 -11.87
C VAL A 120 -5.46 -13.97 -11.29
N SER A 121 -5.36 -13.38 -10.09
CA SER A 121 -6.53 -12.78 -9.44
C SER A 121 -7.04 -11.55 -10.20
N ALA A 122 -8.35 -11.34 -10.21
CA ALA A 122 -8.94 -10.11 -10.75
C ALA A 122 -8.39 -8.86 -10.02
N GLY A 123 -8.12 -8.97 -8.71
CA GLY A 123 -7.51 -7.91 -7.93
C GLY A 123 -6.15 -7.45 -8.46
N LEU A 124 -5.36 -8.35 -9.08
CA LEU A 124 -4.10 -7.95 -9.73
C LEU A 124 -4.34 -7.08 -10.98
N PHE A 125 -5.51 -7.17 -11.59
CA PHE A 125 -5.90 -6.32 -12.71
C PHE A 125 -6.49 -4.99 -12.24
N THR A 126 -7.27 -5.00 -11.13
CA THR A 126 -8.01 -3.82 -10.66
C THR A 126 -7.32 -3.05 -9.53
N TYR A 127 -6.18 -3.54 -8.99
CA TYR A 127 -5.48 -2.86 -7.89
C TYR A 127 -5.18 -1.36 -8.13
N PRO A 128 -4.98 -0.85 -9.36
CA PRO A 128 -4.79 0.58 -9.57
C PRO A 128 -6.00 1.42 -9.14
N ALA A 129 -7.22 0.85 -9.21
CA ALA A 129 -8.41 1.51 -8.71
C ALA A 129 -8.40 1.62 -7.17
N LEU A 130 -7.97 0.56 -6.48
CA LEU A 130 -7.77 0.58 -5.03
C LEU A 130 -6.67 1.58 -4.63
N GLN A 131 -5.56 1.63 -5.37
CA GLN A 131 -4.48 2.59 -5.13
C GLN A 131 -4.95 4.04 -5.31
N ALA A 132 -5.74 4.31 -6.33
CA ALA A 132 -6.34 5.63 -6.53
C ALA A 132 -7.28 5.98 -5.35
N ALA A 133 -8.06 5.02 -4.88
CA ALA A 133 -8.93 5.19 -3.71
C ALA A 133 -8.12 5.52 -2.45
N ASP A 134 -7.01 4.82 -2.21
CA ASP A 134 -6.12 5.08 -1.07
C ASP A 134 -5.65 6.54 -1.06
N ILE A 135 -5.23 7.07 -2.21
CA ILE A 135 -4.72 8.44 -2.34
C ILE A 135 -5.84 9.47 -2.16
N LEU A 136 -6.96 9.27 -2.86
CA LEU A 136 -8.07 10.21 -2.86
C LEU A 136 -8.80 10.28 -1.51
N LEU A 137 -8.84 9.17 -0.78
CA LEU A 137 -9.53 9.09 0.51
C LEU A 137 -8.93 10.06 1.56
N TYR A 138 -7.63 10.28 1.49
CA TYR A 138 -6.90 11.17 2.41
C TYR A 138 -6.68 12.56 1.86
N ASP A 139 -7.10 12.86 0.63
CA ASP A 139 -6.80 14.13 -0.04
C ASP A 139 -5.28 14.42 0.02
N ALA A 140 -4.48 13.41 -0.27
CA ALA A 140 -3.04 13.48 -0.16
C ALA A 140 -2.44 14.44 -1.22
N GLN A 141 -1.62 15.36 -0.77
CA GLN A 141 -0.93 16.33 -1.62
C GLN A 141 0.42 15.80 -2.11
N GLU A 142 1.00 14.88 -1.35
CA GLU A 142 2.27 14.24 -1.68
C GLU A 142 2.17 12.73 -1.45
N VAL A 143 2.67 11.97 -2.41
CA VAL A 143 2.79 10.51 -2.36
C VAL A 143 4.23 10.15 -2.71
N PRO A 144 5.12 10.02 -1.72
CA PRO A 144 6.51 9.63 -1.95
C PRO A 144 6.58 8.23 -2.56
N VAL A 145 7.32 8.10 -3.66
CA VAL A 145 7.58 6.84 -4.36
C VAL A 145 9.09 6.62 -4.49
N GLY A 146 9.51 5.36 -4.58
CA GLY A 146 10.90 5.04 -4.85
C GLY A 146 11.32 5.37 -6.28
N ASP A 147 12.64 5.34 -6.53
CA ASP A 147 13.28 5.66 -7.83
C ASP A 147 13.28 4.46 -8.80
N ASP A 148 12.43 3.48 -8.66
CA ASP A 148 12.35 2.26 -9.49
C ASP A 148 11.44 2.35 -10.70
#